data_2ab17d968dd3c02bb5a00475bbef0938
#
_entry.id   2ab17d968dd3c02bb5a00475bbef0938
#
_cell.length_a   1.000
_cell.length_b   1.000
_cell.length_c   1.000
_cell.angle_alpha   90.00
_cell.angle_beta   90.00
_cell.angle_gamma   90.00
#
_symmetry.space_group_name_H-M   'P 1'
#
loop_
_entity.id
_entity.type
_entity.pdbx_description
1 polymer ?
#
loop_
_entity_poly.entity_id
_entity_poly.type
_entity_poly.pdbx_seq_one_letter_code
_entity_poly.pdbx_strand_id
1 'polypeptide(L)'
;MRLSQPQQLMAAEREIVEEAYAGDVIGVFDPGIFAIGDTITVPGKKFTYSGIPTFAPEHFCRVSAKDSMKRKQFVKGTEQIAQEGAIQIFKVPNSGMEEVIVGVVGVLQFEVFQYRMKNEYGVDLRMEHLPYEEIRLIDEYPGDLSDLNLGSDAELLEDYRGRSLLVFSSYWAIDFICRRNPGLKVSEIVVAEG
;
A
#
# COMPACT_ATOMS: atom_id res chain seq x y z
N MET A 1 21.74 -12.35 11.01
CA MET A 1 21.84 -12.51 9.56
C MET A 1 23.13 -11.85 9.08
N ARG A 2 23.85 -12.41 8.12
CA ARG A 2 25.02 -11.78 7.51
C ARG A 2 24.58 -11.19 6.17
N LEU A 3 24.80 -9.89 5.96
CA LEU A 3 24.53 -9.24 4.68
C LEU A 3 25.50 -9.82 3.64
N SER A 4 24.99 -10.29 2.50
CA SER A 4 25.81 -10.82 1.43
C SER A 4 26.05 -9.75 0.38
N GLN A 5 27.33 -9.58 0.01
CA GLN A 5 27.78 -8.73 -1.08
C GLN A 5 27.20 -7.30 -1.07
N PRO A 6 27.46 -6.48 -0.03
CA PRO A 6 27.04 -5.09 -0.05
C PRO A 6 27.70 -4.37 -1.23
N GLN A 7 26.92 -3.59 -1.99
CA GLN A 7 27.35 -2.91 -3.19
C GLN A 7 27.07 -1.41 -3.05
N GLN A 8 28.01 -0.59 -3.50
CA GLN A 8 27.78 0.83 -3.70
C GLN A 8 27.46 1.11 -5.17
N LEU A 9 26.44 1.92 -5.41
CA LEU A 9 26.07 2.36 -6.73
C LEU A 9 26.82 3.66 -7.04
N MET A 10 27.80 3.58 -7.93
CA MET A 10 28.53 4.74 -8.46
C MET A 10 28.13 4.92 -9.92
N ALA A 11 27.17 5.81 -10.17
CA ALA A 11 26.58 6.04 -11.50
C ALA A 11 25.97 4.75 -12.10
N ALA A 12 26.57 4.18 -13.15
CA ALA A 12 26.11 2.94 -13.80
C ALA A 12 26.85 1.67 -13.32
N GLU A 13 27.88 1.82 -12.51
CA GLU A 13 28.73 0.70 -12.05
C GLU A 13 28.34 0.28 -10.64
N ARG A 14 28.42 -1.05 -10.39
CA ARG A 14 28.20 -1.65 -9.09
C ARG A 14 29.54 -2.12 -8.56
N GLU A 15 29.98 -1.58 -7.44
CA GLU A 15 31.21 -1.97 -6.78
C GLU A 15 30.89 -2.64 -5.44
N ILE A 16 31.55 -3.77 -5.16
CA ILE A 16 31.41 -4.44 -3.86
C ILE A 16 32.22 -3.65 -2.84
N VAL A 17 31.61 -3.26 -1.75
CA VAL A 17 32.25 -2.51 -0.67
C VAL A 17 32.37 -3.38 0.58
N GLU A 18 33.51 -3.29 1.24
CA GLU A 18 33.76 -3.99 2.51
C GLU A 18 33.44 -3.11 3.72
N GLU A 19 33.51 -1.80 3.56
CA GLU A 19 33.23 -0.79 4.60
C GLU A 19 32.26 0.27 4.08
N ALA A 20 31.40 0.76 4.96
CA ALA A 20 30.49 1.86 4.71
C ALA A 20 30.39 2.76 5.94
N TYR A 21 30.24 4.05 5.72
CA TYR A 21 30.22 5.08 6.76
C TYR A 21 28.84 5.73 6.87
N ALA A 22 28.60 6.44 7.99
CA ALA A 22 27.35 7.15 8.20
C ALA A 22 27.09 8.17 7.07
N GLY A 23 25.97 8.02 6.39
CA GLY A 23 25.59 8.82 5.23
C GLY A 23 25.76 8.09 3.88
N ASP A 24 26.45 6.97 3.86
CA ASP A 24 26.59 6.17 2.63
C ASP A 24 25.30 5.45 2.29
N VAL A 25 25.02 5.32 0.99
CA VAL A 25 23.95 4.51 0.44
C VAL A 25 24.52 3.24 -0.16
N ILE A 26 24.15 2.10 0.41
CA ILE A 26 24.60 0.79 -0.04
C ILE A 26 23.43 -0.10 -0.44
N GLY A 27 23.59 -0.86 -1.52
CA GLY A 27 22.67 -1.91 -1.91
C GLY A 27 23.01 -3.22 -1.21
N VAL A 28 22.03 -3.91 -0.68
CA VAL A 28 22.17 -5.25 -0.13
C VAL A 28 21.23 -6.20 -0.84
N PHE A 29 21.66 -7.46 -0.98
CA PHE A 29 20.76 -8.48 -1.53
C PHE A 29 19.68 -8.80 -0.49
N ASP A 30 18.43 -8.66 -0.90
CA ASP A 30 17.27 -9.03 -0.09
C ASP A 30 16.78 -10.43 -0.48
N PRO A 31 16.80 -11.40 0.45
CA PRO A 31 16.18 -12.71 0.24
C PRO A 31 14.63 -12.69 0.38
N GLY A 32 14.00 -11.54 0.37
CA GLY A 32 12.55 -11.36 0.49
C GLY A 32 12.06 -11.24 1.94
N ILE A 33 12.90 -10.72 2.85
CA ILE A 33 12.57 -10.54 4.26
C ILE A 33 12.56 -9.08 4.71
N PHE A 34 13.03 -8.16 3.88
CA PHE A 34 13.06 -6.74 4.20
C PHE A 34 11.86 -6.02 3.62
N ALA A 35 11.35 -5.05 4.37
CA ALA A 35 10.38 -4.08 3.90
C ALA A 35 10.99 -2.67 3.87
N ILE A 36 10.43 -1.81 3.03
CA ILE A 36 10.81 -0.39 3.01
C ILE A 36 10.50 0.23 4.37
N GLY A 37 11.47 0.90 4.97
CA GLY A 37 11.38 1.46 6.32
C GLY A 37 11.98 0.59 7.42
N ASP A 38 12.35 -0.66 7.12
CA ASP A 38 13.01 -1.53 8.10
C ASP A 38 14.36 -0.97 8.54
N THR A 39 14.64 -1.12 9.82
CA THR A 39 15.94 -0.76 10.41
C THR A 39 16.78 -2.00 10.62
N ILE A 40 17.95 -2.04 10.00
CA ILE A 40 18.92 -3.13 10.17
C ILE A 40 19.94 -2.73 11.24
N THR A 41 20.02 -3.49 12.31
CA THR A 41 20.93 -3.23 13.44
C THR A 41 21.77 -4.46 13.77
N VAL A 42 22.83 -4.24 14.56
CA VAL A 42 23.59 -5.36 15.15
C VAL A 42 22.76 -6.04 16.24
N PRO A 43 22.92 -7.37 16.42
CA PRO A 43 22.21 -8.11 17.46
C PRO A 43 22.39 -7.47 18.84
N GLY A 44 21.27 -7.35 19.59
CA GLY A 44 21.27 -6.82 20.95
C GLY A 44 21.07 -5.31 21.08
N LYS A 45 21.14 -4.53 20.00
CA LYS A 45 20.74 -3.12 20.01
C LYS A 45 19.28 -2.99 19.57
N LYS A 46 18.42 -2.51 20.48
CA LYS A 46 17.03 -2.11 20.17
C LYS A 46 17.03 -0.66 19.75
N PHE A 47 17.22 -0.41 18.49
CA PHE A 47 17.14 0.90 17.89
C PHE A 47 16.37 0.78 16.57
N THR A 48 15.37 1.63 16.37
CA THR A 48 14.58 1.69 15.14
C THR A 48 14.48 3.16 14.72
N TYR A 49 14.75 3.43 13.47
CA TYR A 49 14.46 4.75 12.90
C TYR A 49 12.95 4.91 12.71
N SER A 50 12.47 6.15 12.78
CA SER A 50 11.09 6.46 12.40
C SER A 50 10.83 5.98 10.98
N GLY A 51 9.67 5.36 10.75
CA GLY A 51 9.30 4.86 9.43
C GLY A 51 9.25 5.97 8.37
N ILE A 52 9.30 5.57 7.10
CA ILE A 52 9.12 6.50 5.98
C ILE A 52 7.66 6.94 5.97
N PRO A 53 7.37 8.26 5.96
CA PRO A 53 6.01 8.75 5.89
C PRO A 53 5.27 8.22 4.65
N THR A 54 4.11 7.62 4.86
CA THR A 54 3.21 7.21 3.79
C THR A 54 2.03 8.17 3.76
N PHE A 55 1.82 8.86 2.67
CA PHE A 55 0.67 9.76 2.52
C PHE A 55 -0.60 8.95 2.29
N ALA A 56 -1.72 9.44 2.84
CA ALA A 56 -3.03 8.88 2.51
C ALA A 56 -3.30 9.03 1.01
N PRO A 57 -3.84 8.00 0.34
CA PRO A 57 -4.21 8.14 -1.06
C PRO A 57 -5.41 9.09 -1.24
N GLU A 58 -5.37 9.84 -2.33
CA GLU A 58 -6.40 10.80 -2.73
C GLU A 58 -7.17 10.34 -3.98
N HIS A 59 -6.64 9.35 -4.69
CA HIS A 59 -7.25 8.80 -5.89
C HIS A 59 -7.33 7.28 -5.81
N PHE A 60 -8.46 6.74 -6.25
CA PHE A 60 -8.74 5.31 -6.13
C PHE A 60 -9.16 4.72 -7.47
N CYS A 61 -8.69 3.51 -7.72
CA CYS A 61 -9.01 2.78 -8.94
C CYS A 61 -9.26 1.31 -8.61
N ARG A 62 -10.36 0.75 -9.10
CA ARG A 62 -10.61 -0.69 -9.06
C ARG A 62 -9.85 -1.33 -10.19
N VAL A 63 -9.04 -2.34 -9.88
CA VAL A 63 -8.07 -2.91 -10.82
C VAL A 63 -8.17 -4.43 -10.84
N SER A 64 -8.18 -4.99 -12.05
CA SER A 64 -8.11 -6.43 -12.29
C SER A 64 -7.31 -6.74 -13.56
N ALA A 65 -6.85 -7.98 -13.71
CA ALA A 65 -6.26 -8.42 -14.95
C ALA A 65 -7.33 -8.56 -16.04
N LYS A 66 -7.04 -8.10 -17.29
CA LYS A 66 -7.93 -8.34 -18.43
C LYS A 66 -8.03 -9.83 -18.79
N ASP A 67 -6.95 -10.57 -18.58
CA ASP A 67 -6.85 -12.00 -18.81
C ASP A 67 -6.82 -12.75 -17.48
N SER A 68 -7.87 -13.53 -17.21
CA SER A 68 -7.98 -14.31 -15.96
C SER A 68 -6.89 -15.38 -15.80
N MET A 69 -6.27 -15.82 -16.89
CA MET A 69 -5.14 -16.76 -16.84
C MET A 69 -3.88 -16.12 -16.23
N LYS A 70 -3.79 -14.81 -16.23
CA LYS A 70 -2.67 -14.05 -15.65
C LYS A 70 -2.88 -13.63 -14.19
N ARG A 71 -3.86 -14.23 -13.50
CA ARG A 71 -4.17 -13.92 -12.10
C ARG A 71 -2.94 -14.01 -11.19
N LYS A 72 -2.12 -15.05 -11.31
CA LYS A 72 -0.93 -15.22 -10.45
C LYS A 72 0.09 -14.09 -10.67
N GLN A 73 0.32 -13.71 -11.91
CA GLN A 73 1.21 -12.60 -12.27
C GLN A 73 0.65 -11.26 -11.79
N PHE A 74 -0.68 -11.07 -11.89
CA PHE A 74 -1.37 -9.89 -11.39
C PHE A 74 -1.17 -9.73 -9.88
N VAL A 75 -1.48 -10.74 -9.08
CA VAL A 75 -1.31 -10.69 -7.63
C VAL A 75 0.14 -10.40 -7.27
N LYS A 76 1.08 -11.18 -7.83
CA LYS A 76 2.52 -11.02 -7.56
C LYS A 76 3.01 -9.60 -7.90
N GLY A 77 2.67 -9.10 -9.09
CA GLY A 77 3.12 -7.79 -9.55
C GLY A 77 2.52 -6.65 -8.72
N THR A 78 1.24 -6.74 -8.40
CA THR A 78 0.55 -5.74 -7.58
C THR A 78 1.13 -5.68 -6.18
N GLU A 79 1.33 -6.82 -5.53
CA GLU A 79 1.94 -6.90 -4.20
C GLU A 79 3.38 -6.35 -4.20
N GLN A 80 4.18 -6.71 -5.18
CA GLN A 80 5.57 -6.25 -5.25
C GLN A 80 5.66 -4.73 -5.47
N ILE A 81 4.86 -4.17 -6.39
CA ILE A 81 4.83 -2.73 -6.65
C ILE A 81 4.31 -1.95 -5.42
N ALA A 82 3.37 -2.54 -4.67
CA ALA A 82 2.89 -1.95 -3.42
C ALA A 82 3.95 -2.00 -2.30
N GLN A 83 4.71 -3.08 -2.19
CA GLN A 83 5.83 -3.19 -1.24
C GLN A 83 6.92 -2.15 -1.50
N GLU A 84 7.12 -1.74 -2.74
CA GLU A 84 8.02 -0.65 -3.13
C GLU A 84 7.47 0.76 -2.80
N GLY A 85 6.23 0.85 -2.29
CA GLY A 85 5.59 2.11 -1.92
C GLY A 85 5.08 2.94 -3.09
N ALA A 86 5.09 2.41 -4.31
CA ALA A 86 4.62 3.13 -5.49
C ALA A 86 3.10 3.28 -5.53
N ILE A 87 2.38 2.33 -4.94
CA ILE A 87 0.91 2.30 -4.80
C ILE A 87 0.54 1.76 -3.43
N GLN A 88 -0.71 1.99 -3.01
CA GLN A 88 -1.33 1.30 -1.89
C GLN A 88 -2.44 0.38 -2.39
N ILE A 89 -2.56 -0.81 -1.80
CA ILE A 89 -3.57 -1.78 -2.20
C ILE A 89 -4.54 -2.05 -1.07
N PHE A 90 -5.80 -2.12 -1.44
CA PHE A 90 -6.93 -2.42 -0.57
C PHE A 90 -7.80 -3.48 -1.24
N LYS A 91 -8.56 -4.20 -0.44
CA LYS A 91 -9.56 -5.15 -0.93
C LYS A 91 -10.91 -4.89 -0.28
N VAL A 92 -11.95 -5.26 -0.95
CA VAL A 92 -13.28 -5.36 -0.34
C VAL A 92 -13.26 -6.55 0.62
N PRO A 93 -13.79 -6.46 1.85
CA PRO A 93 -13.84 -7.56 2.79
C PRO A 93 -14.45 -8.82 2.17
N ASN A 94 -13.87 -9.97 2.47
CA ASN A 94 -14.27 -11.27 1.94
C ASN A 94 -14.11 -11.44 0.42
N SER A 95 -13.48 -10.50 -0.29
CA SER A 95 -13.11 -10.66 -1.70
C SER A 95 -11.71 -11.29 -1.84
N GLY A 96 -11.46 -11.87 -3.02
CA GLY A 96 -10.14 -12.39 -3.38
C GLY A 96 -9.23 -11.28 -3.92
N MET A 97 -7.99 -11.66 -4.24
CA MET A 97 -6.99 -10.77 -4.85
C MET A 97 -7.09 -10.70 -6.38
N GLU A 98 -8.17 -11.19 -6.98
CA GLU A 98 -8.42 -11.09 -8.43
C GLU A 98 -8.75 -9.66 -8.86
N GLU A 99 -9.33 -8.93 -7.95
CA GLU A 99 -9.68 -7.52 -8.08
C GLU A 99 -9.29 -6.81 -6.80
N VAL A 100 -8.57 -5.72 -6.93
CA VAL A 100 -8.12 -4.88 -5.81
C VAL A 100 -8.46 -3.43 -6.07
N ILE A 101 -8.54 -2.65 -5.00
CA ILE A 101 -8.60 -1.21 -5.09
C ILE A 101 -7.18 -0.68 -4.89
N VAL A 102 -6.71 0.07 -5.85
CA VAL A 102 -5.40 0.74 -5.81
C VAL A 102 -5.62 2.19 -5.44
N GLY A 103 -4.96 2.63 -4.39
CA GLY A 103 -4.92 4.01 -3.95
C GLY A 103 -3.58 4.66 -4.24
N VAL A 104 -3.60 5.90 -4.71
CA VAL A 104 -2.41 6.70 -5.02
C VAL A 104 -2.58 8.15 -4.58
N VAL A 105 -1.47 8.83 -4.33
CA VAL A 105 -1.48 10.27 -4.00
C VAL A 105 -1.66 11.12 -5.27
N GLY A 106 -1.06 10.70 -6.38
CA GLY A 106 -1.14 11.41 -7.65
C GLY A 106 -1.51 10.49 -8.81
N VAL A 107 -2.37 10.97 -9.71
CA VAL A 107 -2.93 10.18 -10.82
C VAL A 107 -1.88 9.55 -11.75
N LEU A 108 -0.71 10.18 -11.91
CA LEU A 108 0.38 9.63 -12.73
C LEU A 108 0.92 8.30 -12.19
N GLN A 109 0.77 8.02 -10.91
CA GLN A 109 1.17 6.72 -10.33
C GLN A 109 0.37 5.55 -10.93
N PHE A 110 -0.88 5.78 -11.36
CA PHE A 110 -1.66 4.77 -12.08
C PHE A 110 -1.04 4.43 -13.44
N GLU A 111 -0.53 5.41 -14.18
CA GLU A 111 0.14 5.17 -15.46
C GLU A 111 1.43 4.38 -15.26
N VAL A 112 2.22 4.73 -14.26
CA VAL A 112 3.45 4.00 -13.89
C VAL A 112 3.11 2.56 -13.49
N PHE A 113 2.09 2.37 -12.66
CA PHE A 113 1.61 1.05 -12.27
C PHE A 113 1.19 0.22 -13.47
N GLN A 114 0.36 0.77 -14.35
CA GLN A 114 -0.10 0.10 -15.56
C GLN A 114 1.08 -0.27 -16.50
N TYR A 115 2.02 0.65 -16.68
CA TYR A 115 3.23 0.43 -17.48
C TYR A 115 4.07 -0.73 -16.91
N ARG A 116 4.32 -0.73 -15.60
CA ARG A 116 5.10 -1.76 -14.93
C ARG A 116 4.42 -3.12 -15.00
N MET A 117 3.11 -3.18 -14.71
CA MET A 117 2.34 -4.43 -14.81
C MET A 117 2.40 -5.05 -16.19
N LYS A 118 2.35 -4.23 -17.23
CA LYS A 118 2.46 -4.69 -18.61
C LYS A 118 3.88 -5.17 -18.97
N ASN A 119 4.90 -4.39 -18.64
CA ASN A 119 6.27 -4.62 -19.13
C ASN A 119 7.08 -5.58 -18.25
N GLU A 120 6.86 -5.58 -16.93
CA GLU A 120 7.59 -6.43 -15.99
C GLU A 120 6.87 -7.76 -15.73
N TYR A 121 5.52 -7.76 -15.70
CA TYR A 121 4.70 -8.93 -15.37
C TYR A 121 3.89 -9.47 -16.53
N GLY A 122 3.86 -8.76 -17.66
CA GLY A 122 3.12 -9.14 -18.86
C GLY A 122 1.60 -9.14 -18.69
N VAL A 123 1.08 -8.31 -17.77
CA VAL A 123 -0.35 -8.21 -17.42
C VAL A 123 -0.94 -6.92 -17.94
N ASP A 124 -1.95 -7.03 -18.81
CA ASP A 124 -2.79 -5.88 -19.16
C ASP A 124 -3.90 -5.71 -18.12
N LEU A 125 -4.05 -4.48 -17.62
CA LEU A 125 -5.01 -4.14 -16.56
C LEU A 125 -6.33 -3.61 -17.11
N ARG A 126 -7.44 -4.01 -16.48
CA ARG A 126 -8.69 -3.27 -16.48
C ARG A 126 -8.65 -2.34 -15.28
N MET A 127 -8.91 -1.05 -15.50
CA MET A 127 -8.89 -0.02 -14.48
C MET A 127 -10.17 0.79 -14.55
N GLU A 128 -10.82 0.96 -13.39
CA GLU A 128 -12.05 1.73 -13.21
C GLU A 128 -11.82 2.75 -12.11
N HIS A 129 -11.82 4.03 -12.45
CA HIS A 129 -11.67 5.10 -11.45
C HIS A 129 -12.90 5.16 -10.55
N LEU A 130 -12.64 5.20 -9.24
CA LEU A 130 -13.68 5.29 -8.23
C LEU A 130 -13.86 6.75 -7.78
N PRO A 131 -15.08 7.15 -7.44
CA PRO A 131 -15.37 8.53 -7.04
C PRO A 131 -15.06 8.79 -5.56
N TYR A 132 -13.92 8.28 -5.06
CA TYR A 132 -13.50 8.46 -3.68
C TYR A 132 -12.31 9.41 -3.63
N GLU A 133 -12.32 10.30 -2.63
CA GLU A 133 -11.30 11.33 -2.41
C GLU A 133 -10.68 11.25 -1.02
N GLU A 134 -11.35 10.54 -0.10
CA GLU A 134 -10.96 10.48 1.30
C GLU A 134 -10.90 9.03 1.79
N ILE A 135 -9.97 8.76 2.70
CA ILE A 135 -9.85 7.46 3.36
C ILE A 135 -9.63 7.64 4.86
N ARG A 136 -10.30 6.80 5.67
CA ARG A 136 -10.16 6.81 7.13
C ARG A 136 -10.02 5.40 7.67
N LEU A 137 -9.24 5.25 8.73
CA LEU A 137 -9.17 4.03 9.52
C LEU A 137 -10.43 3.93 10.41
N ILE A 138 -11.00 2.75 10.55
CA ILE A 138 -12.04 2.49 11.54
C ILE A 138 -11.36 2.18 12.87
N ASP A 139 -11.54 3.07 13.85
CA ASP A 139 -10.99 2.88 15.20
C ASP A 139 -11.94 2.05 16.07
N GLU A 140 -13.25 2.30 15.94
CA GLU A 140 -14.26 1.64 16.76
C GLU A 140 -15.60 1.61 16.04
N TYR A 141 -16.30 0.49 16.14
CA TYR A 141 -17.70 0.34 15.79
C TYR A 141 -18.31 -0.76 16.65
N PRO A 142 -19.46 -0.51 17.34
CA PRO A 142 -20.05 -1.47 18.28
C PRO A 142 -20.77 -2.64 17.63
N GLY A 143 -21.05 -2.57 16.32
CA GLY A 143 -21.73 -3.59 15.53
C GLY A 143 -20.81 -4.38 14.61
N ASP A 144 -21.39 -5.21 13.76
CA ASP A 144 -20.67 -5.84 12.67
C ASP A 144 -20.40 -4.80 11.56
N LEU A 145 -19.20 -4.80 11.02
CA LEU A 145 -18.83 -3.85 9.94
C LEU A 145 -19.66 -4.06 8.66
N SER A 146 -20.23 -5.25 8.47
CA SER A 146 -21.16 -5.54 7.37
C SER A 146 -22.50 -4.83 7.51
N ASP A 147 -22.87 -4.37 8.72
CA ASP A 147 -24.13 -3.68 9.00
C ASP A 147 -24.03 -2.16 8.81
N LEU A 148 -22.83 -1.65 8.46
CA LEU A 148 -22.62 -0.23 8.21
C LEU A 148 -23.51 0.29 7.08
N ASN A 149 -24.25 1.36 7.36
CA ASN A 149 -25.11 2.03 6.38
C ASN A 149 -24.29 3.06 5.58
N LEU A 150 -23.56 2.59 4.57
CA LEU A 150 -22.61 3.40 3.78
C LEU A 150 -23.28 4.09 2.57
N GLY A 151 -24.34 3.49 2.00
CA GLY A 151 -24.96 4.01 0.76
C GLY A 151 -23.98 3.98 -0.42
N SER A 152 -24.02 5.03 -1.24
CA SER A 152 -23.09 5.23 -2.38
C SER A 152 -21.91 6.15 -2.04
N ASP A 153 -21.89 6.71 -0.83
CA ASP A 153 -20.96 7.76 -0.46
C ASP A 153 -19.70 7.23 0.23
N ALA A 154 -19.70 5.95 0.59
CA ALA A 154 -18.56 5.28 1.20
C ALA A 154 -18.51 3.79 0.86
N GLU A 155 -17.32 3.19 0.94
CA GLU A 155 -17.10 1.75 0.77
C GLU A 155 -16.17 1.24 1.86
N LEU A 156 -16.47 0.05 2.40
CA LEU A 156 -15.64 -0.63 3.39
C LEU A 156 -14.51 -1.38 2.70
N LEU A 157 -13.30 -1.13 3.12
CA LEU A 157 -12.10 -1.74 2.60
C LEU A 157 -11.26 -2.37 3.72
N GLU A 158 -10.36 -3.23 3.33
CA GLU A 158 -9.33 -3.83 4.19
C GLU A 158 -7.96 -3.63 3.55
N ASP A 159 -6.97 -3.20 4.32
CA ASP A 159 -5.59 -3.10 3.86
C ASP A 159 -4.85 -4.44 3.97
N TYR A 160 -3.59 -4.46 3.52
CA TYR A 160 -2.73 -5.64 3.57
C TYR A 160 -2.37 -6.10 5.00
N ARG A 161 -2.61 -5.25 6.02
CA ARG A 161 -2.43 -5.56 7.45
C ARG A 161 -3.70 -6.10 8.10
N GLY A 162 -4.80 -6.20 7.34
CA GLY A 162 -6.11 -6.62 7.85
C GLY A 162 -6.82 -5.52 8.65
N ARG A 163 -6.42 -4.24 8.51
CA ARG A 163 -7.12 -3.13 9.13
C ARG A 163 -8.32 -2.74 8.28
N SER A 164 -9.43 -2.48 8.94
CA SER A 164 -10.65 -2.02 8.25
C SER A 164 -10.63 -0.51 8.07
N LEU A 165 -10.95 -0.07 6.87
CA LEU A 165 -10.95 1.33 6.45
C LEU A 165 -12.24 1.66 5.73
N LEU A 166 -12.59 2.94 5.70
CA LEU A 166 -13.64 3.48 4.85
C LEU A 166 -13.05 4.48 3.86
N VAL A 167 -13.42 4.33 2.60
CA VAL A 167 -13.23 5.37 1.58
C VAL A 167 -14.53 6.16 1.42
N PHE A 168 -14.41 7.44 1.14
CA PHE A 168 -15.55 8.36 1.05
C PHE A 168 -15.47 9.19 -0.23
N SER A 169 -16.64 9.49 -0.80
CA SER A 169 -16.77 10.31 -2.00
C SER A 169 -16.37 11.78 -1.80
N SER A 170 -16.34 12.25 -0.55
CA SER A 170 -15.93 13.60 -0.19
C SER A 170 -15.68 13.72 1.31
N TYR A 171 -15.02 14.80 1.73
CA TYR A 171 -14.86 15.14 3.14
C TYR A 171 -16.21 15.23 3.90
N TRP A 172 -17.25 15.76 3.26
CA TRP A 172 -18.59 15.89 3.85
C TRP A 172 -19.28 14.56 4.09
N ALA A 173 -18.96 13.54 3.28
CA ALA A 173 -19.50 12.21 3.42
C ALA A 173 -19.07 11.56 4.74
N ILE A 174 -17.90 11.90 5.29
CA ILE A 174 -17.39 11.36 6.55
C ILE A 174 -18.37 11.64 7.68
N ASP A 175 -18.74 12.91 7.85
CA ASP A 175 -19.65 13.35 8.92
C ASP A 175 -21.05 12.74 8.76
N PHE A 176 -21.53 12.69 7.51
CA PHE A 176 -22.81 12.10 7.16
C PHE A 176 -22.87 10.59 7.50
N ILE A 177 -21.88 9.83 7.11
CA ILE A 177 -21.79 8.39 7.37
C ILE A 177 -21.64 8.10 8.87
N CYS A 178 -20.81 8.87 9.60
CA CYS A 178 -20.68 8.71 11.05
C CYS A 178 -22.00 8.96 11.79
N ARG A 179 -22.78 9.95 11.36
CA ARG A 179 -24.12 10.20 11.96
C ARG A 179 -25.13 9.08 11.68
N ARG A 180 -25.04 8.42 10.53
CA ARG A 180 -25.91 7.29 10.15
C ARG A 180 -25.53 5.99 10.85
N ASN A 181 -24.32 5.90 11.38
CA ASN A 181 -23.78 4.72 12.06
C ASN A 181 -23.35 5.08 13.49
N PRO A 182 -24.29 5.14 14.45
CA PRO A 182 -23.98 5.53 15.82
C PRO A 182 -22.89 4.66 16.44
N GLY A 183 -21.87 5.30 16.99
CA GLY A 183 -20.70 4.64 17.59
C GLY A 183 -19.55 4.35 16.62
N LEU A 184 -19.71 4.63 15.33
CA LEU A 184 -18.61 4.58 14.38
C LEU A 184 -17.63 5.73 14.67
N LYS A 185 -16.37 5.37 14.92
CA LYS A 185 -15.25 6.31 15.06
C LYS A 185 -14.22 6.02 14.00
N VAL A 186 -13.79 7.06 13.32
CA VAL A 186 -12.79 6.98 12.27
C VAL A 186 -11.70 8.01 12.50
N SER A 187 -10.47 7.67 12.14
CA SER A 187 -9.30 8.56 12.19
C SER A 187 -8.58 8.64 10.85
N GLU A 188 -7.76 9.65 10.70
CA GLU A 188 -6.83 9.73 9.57
C GLU A 188 -5.86 8.55 9.60
N ILE A 189 -5.43 8.11 8.42
CA ILE A 189 -4.35 7.12 8.35
C ILE A 189 -3.07 7.83 8.80
N VAL A 190 -2.76 7.73 10.08
CA VAL A 190 -1.50 8.21 10.60
C VAL A 190 -0.42 7.25 10.14
N VAL A 191 0.62 7.78 9.55
CA VAL A 191 1.88 7.08 9.31
C VAL A 191 2.35 6.49 10.63
N ALA A 192 2.59 5.20 10.65
CA ALA A 192 3.07 4.54 11.84
C ALA A 192 4.32 5.26 12.37
N GLU A 193 4.17 5.92 13.50
CA GLU A 193 5.29 6.19 14.38
C GLU A 193 5.80 4.82 14.80
N GLY A 194 7.02 4.49 14.35
CA GLY A 194 7.69 3.21 14.61
C GLY A 194 8.08 3.02 16.08
#